data_34b0e3a372b1d579f47748bc04d71f54
#
_entry.id   34b0e3a372b1d579f47748bc04d71f54
#
_cell.length_a   1.000
_cell.length_b   1.000
_cell.length_c   1.000
_cell.angle_alpha   90.00
_cell.angle_beta   90.00
_cell.angle_gamma   90.00
#
_symmetry.space_group_name_H-M   'P 1'
#
loop_
_entity.id
_entity.type
_entity.pdbx_description
1 polymer ?
#
loop_
_entity_poly.entity_id
_entity_poly.type
_entity_poly.pdbx_seq_one_letter_code
_entity_poly.pdbx_strand_id
1 'polypeptide(L)'
;MAGNVASRINQLALIASVVLFAAIGLLWWSDRTRVWEEPRWDRARFVLLAAPDTAAARALVVALHPGCSHCSERLAQLAREGAADSLAASLGILVVDQRERPTPPAGAAALPAGVWWDSAGTWRHSWGRRVYGEAYLFTPQGQLERVIATSGDWREGDAR
;
A
#
# COMPACT_ATOMS: atom_id res chain seq x y z
N MET A 1 -31.46 37.85 -34.68
CA MET A 1 -31.63 36.54 -34.02
C MET A 1 -30.31 35.90 -33.51
N ALA A 2 -29.12 36.27 -33.97
CA ALA A 2 -27.83 35.70 -33.58
C ALA A 2 -27.38 36.01 -32.11
N GLY A 3 -27.77 37.11 -31.52
CA GLY A 3 -27.35 37.52 -30.18
C GLY A 3 -27.85 36.62 -29.04
N ASN A 4 -28.99 35.94 -29.20
CA ASN A 4 -29.58 35.11 -28.18
C ASN A 4 -28.86 33.71 -28.05
N VAL A 5 -28.29 33.23 -29.14
CA VAL A 5 -27.60 31.94 -29.17
C VAL A 5 -26.23 32.05 -28.48
N ALA A 6 -25.46 33.07 -28.75
CA ALA A 6 -24.17 33.33 -28.13
C ALA A 6 -24.30 33.53 -26.59
N SER A 7 -25.32 34.23 -26.15
CA SER A 7 -25.60 34.41 -24.71
C SER A 7 -25.93 33.12 -23.99
N ARG A 8 -26.71 32.22 -24.61
CA ARG A 8 -27.03 30.90 -24.05
C ARG A 8 -25.82 29.98 -24.00
N ILE A 9 -24.96 30.02 -25.01
CA ILE A 9 -23.71 29.23 -25.02
C ILE A 9 -22.79 29.69 -23.87
N ASN A 10 -22.62 30.98 -23.67
CA ASN A 10 -21.80 31.51 -22.59
C ASN A 10 -22.37 31.16 -21.21
N GLN A 11 -23.68 31.18 -21.03
CA GLN A 11 -24.32 30.77 -19.78
C GLN A 11 -24.10 29.27 -19.51
N LEU A 12 -24.26 28.43 -20.50
CA LEU A 12 -24.02 26.99 -20.35
C LEU A 12 -22.55 26.67 -20.03
N ALA A 13 -21.62 27.38 -20.69
CA ALA A 13 -20.18 27.23 -20.39
C ALA A 13 -19.85 27.68 -18.97
N LEU A 14 -20.43 28.77 -18.49
CA LEU A 14 -20.25 29.24 -17.10
C LEU A 14 -20.78 28.22 -16.09
N ILE A 15 -22.00 27.71 -16.31
CA ILE A 15 -22.58 26.69 -15.42
C ILE A 15 -21.74 25.43 -15.40
N ALA A 16 -21.30 24.92 -16.57
CA ALA A 16 -20.45 23.75 -16.66
C ALA A 16 -19.13 23.95 -15.91
N SER A 17 -18.50 25.13 -16.03
CA SER A 17 -17.27 25.46 -15.30
C SER A 17 -17.49 25.46 -13.78
N VAL A 18 -18.56 26.08 -13.30
CA VAL A 18 -18.89 26.12 -11.86
C VAL A 18 -19.12 24.70 -11.31
N VAL A 19 -19.88 23.87 -12.05
CA VAL A 19 -20.13 22.47 -11.65
C VAL A 19 -18.82 21.68 -11.60
N LEU A 20 -17.94 21.84 -12.59
CA LEU A 20 -16.65 21.18 -12.62
C LEU A 20 -15.76 21.58 -11.44
N PHE A 21 -15.64 22.88 -11.16
CA PHE A 21 -14.86 23.35 -10.00
C PHE A 21 -15.45 22.89 -8.67
N ALA A 22 -16.77 22.87 -8.53
CA ALA A 22 -17.42 22.34 -7.34
C ALA A 22 -17.15 20.83 -7.16
N ALA A 23 -17.21 20.04 -8.23
CA ALA A 23 -16.92 18.63 -8.20
C ALA A 23 -15.45 18.36 -7.82
N ILE A 24 -14.50 19.11 -8.41
CA ILE A 24 -13.07 19.02 -8.06
C ILE A 24 -12.87 19.40 -6.59
N GLY A 25 -13.49 20.47 -6.12
CA GLY A 25 -13.41 20.91 -4.74
C GLY A 25 -13.95 19.88 -3.75
N LEU A 26 -15.08 19.23 -4.07
CA LEU A 26 -15.66 18.16 -3.26
C LEU A 26 -14.77 16.92 -3.21
N LEU A 27 -14.21 16.52 -4.35
CA LEU A 27 -13.28 15.38 -4.40
C LEU A 27 -12.03 15.67 -3.57
N TRP A 28 -11.45 16.86 -3.70
CA TRP A 28 -10.29 17.27 -2.93
C TRP A 28 -10.57 17.35 -1.42
N TRP A 29 -11.76 17.88 -1.05
CA TRP A 29 -12.21 17.93 0.35
C TRP A 29 -12.40 16.50 0.92
N SER A 30 -13.06 15.62 0.16
CA SER A 30 -13.29 14.24 0.59
C SER A 30 -12.00 13.46 0.80
N ASP A 31 -10.98 13.67 -0.05
CA ASP A 31 -9.66 13.03 0.11
C ASP A 31 -8.92 13.56 1.35
N ARG A 32 -9.03 14.87 1.63
CA ARG A 32 -8.40 15.48 2.82
C ARG A 32 -9.06 15.12 4.15
N THR A 33 -10.35 14.87 4.15
CA THR A 33 -11.10 14.52 5.37
C THR A 33 -11.19 13.02 5.59
N ARG A 34 -10.60 12.21 4.69
CA ARG A 34 -10.62 10.77 4.80
C ARG A 34 -9.79 10.32 6.00
N VAL A 35 -10.43 9.66 6.95
CA VAL A 35 -9.76 8.99 8.07
C VAL A 35 -9.26 7.65 7.57
N TRP A 36 -7.94 7.44 7.64
CA TRP A 36 -7.32 6.17 7.28
C TRP A 36 -7.34 5.22 8.47
N GLU A 37 -7.57 3.94 8.21
CA GLU A 37 -7.44 2.90 9.22
C GLU A 37 -5.96 2.71 9.55
N GLU A 38 -5.65 2.48 10.81
CA GLU A 38 -4.32 2.04 11.20
C GLU A 38 -4.04 0.67 10.57
N PRO A 39 -2.88 0.46 9.94
CA PRO A 39 -2.52 -0.82 9.35
C PRO A 39 -2.62 -1.95 10.37
N ARG A 40 -3.31 -3.02 9.99
CA ARG A 40 -3.46 -4.20 10.82
C ARG A 40 -3.19 -5.46 10.00
N TRP A 41 -2.30 -6.31 10.50
CA TRP A 41 -1.96 -7.55 9.86
C TRP A 41 -2.94 -8.66 10.26
N ASP A 42 -3.96 -8.83 9.44
CA ASP A 42 -4.88 -9.96 9.52
C ASP A 42 -4.74 -10.78 8.24
N ARG A 43 -4.11 -11.95 8.34
CA ARG A 43 -3.86 -12.83 7.19
C ARG A 43 -5.14 -13.27 6.48
N ALA A 44 -6.26 -13.31 7.17
CA ALA A 44 -7.56 -13.68 6.58
C ALA A 44 -8.10 -12.61 5.61
N ARG A 45 -7.62 -11.37 5.70
CA ARG A 45 -7.98 -10.28 4.78
C ARG A 45 -7.26 -10.34 3.43
N PHE A 46 -6.23 -11.17 3.31
CA PHE A 46 -5.37 -11.24 2.13
C PHE A 46 -5.38 -12.64 1.53
N VAL A 47 -5.25 -12.72 0.20
CA VAL A 47 -5.21 -14.00 -0.50
C VAL A 47 -3.80 -14.59 -0.44
N LEU A 48 -3.65 -15.77 0.13
CA LEU A 48 -2.36 -16.46 0.20
C LEU A 48 -1.94 -16.92 -1.21
N LEU A 49 -0.75 -16.52 -1.63
CA LEU A 49 -0.11 -16.94 -2.89
C LEU A 49 0.95 -18.00 -2.64
N ALA A 50 1.75 -17.84 -1.59
CA ALA A 50 2.75 -18.82 -1.16
C ALA A 50 2.84 -18.85 0.38
N ALA A 51 2.88 -20.04 0.96
CA ALA A 51 2.96 -20.21 2.40
C ALA A 51 4.36 -19.82 2.93
N PRO A 52 4.47 -19.26 4.15
CA PRO A 52 5.76 -19.03 4.78
C PRO A 52 6.36 -20.35 5.28
N ASP A 53 7.68 -20.47 5.24
CA ASP A 53 8.40 -21.62 5.82
C ASP A 53 8.48 -21.54 7.35
N THR A 54 8.30 -20.34 7.91
CA THR A 54 8.43 -20.07 9.34
C THR A 54 7.20 -19.39 9.90
N ALA A 55 6.82 -19.74 11.13
CA ALA A 55 5.71 -19.14 11.87
C ALA A 55 6.25 -18.43 13.11
N ALA A 56 6.85 -17.25 12.94
CA ALA A 56 7.14 -16.38 14.06
C ALA A 56 5.88 -15.65 14.53
N ALA A 57 5.87 -15.26 15.80
CA ALA A 57 4.72 -14.55 16.40
C ALA A 57 4.54 -13.15 15.78
N ARG A 58 5.64 -12.42 15.51
CA ARG A 58 5.65 -11.10 14.86
C ARG A 58 5.73 -11.27 13.34
N ALA A 59 5.32 -10.24 12.60
CA ALA A 59 5.42 -10.25 11.13
C ALA A 59 6.09 -8.96 10.63
N LEU A 60 7.13 -9.12 9.82
CA LEU A 60 7.75 -8.04 9.03
C LEU A 60 7.22 -8.14 7.60
N VAL A 61 6.30 -7.27 7.22
CA VAL A 61 5.59 -7.32 5.94
C VAL A 61 6.06 -6.21 5.02
N VAL A 62 6.50 -6.57 3.82
CA VAL A 62 6.96 -5.62 2.79
C VAL A 62 5.88 -5.47 1.73
N ALA A 63 5.39 -4.25 1.50
CA ALA A 63 4.42 -3.97 0.45
C ALA A 63 5.12 -3.81 -0.90
N LEU A 64 4.83 -4.72 -1.84
CA LEU A 64 5.47 -4.76 -3.15
C LEU A 64 4.46 -4.57 -4.28
N HIS A 65 4.88 -3.82 -5.31
CA HIS A 65 4.20 -3.82 -6.60
C HIS A 65 5.07 -4.57 -7.63
N PRO A 66 4.53 -5.50 -8.44
CA PRO A 66 5.33 -6.32 -9.37
C PRO A 66 6.17 -5.51 -10.37
N GLY A 67 5.71 -4.33 -10.76
CA GLY A 67 6.45 -3.42 -11.66
C GLY A 67 7.46 -2.49 -10.97
N CYS A 68 7.72 -2.67 -9.67
CA CYS A 68 8.62 -1.82 -8.90
C CYS A 68 9.99 -2.49 -8.73
N SER A 69 11.01 -2.07 -9.49
CA SER A 69 12.37 -2.61 -9.39
C SER A 69 13.00 -2.37 -8.01
N HIS A 70 12.82 -1.19 -7.44
CA HIS A 70 13.27 -0.81 -6.10
C HIS A 70 12.73 -1.73 -5.00
N CYS A 71 11.51 -2.24 -5.17
CA CYS A 71 10.89 -3.11 -4.18
C CYS A 71 11.62 -4.45 -4.06
N SER A 72 12.03 -5.01 -5.19
CA SER A 72 12.79 -6.28 -5.21
C SER A 72 14.17 -6.12 -4.58
N GLU A 73 14.85 -4.99 -4.83
CA GLU A 73 16.13 -4.65 -4.22
C GLU A 73 15.98 -4.51 -2.70
N ARG A 74 14.95 -3.80 -2.25
CA ARG A 74 14.66 -3.60 -0.82
C ARG A 74 14.37 -4.92 -0.12
N LEU A 75 13.56 -5.79 -0.73
CA LEU A 75 13.29 -7.12 -0.20
C LEU A 75 14.57 -7.95 -0.06
N ALA A 76 15.40 -7.95 -1.11
CA ALA A 76 16.68 -8.65 -1.09
C ALA A 76 17.64 -8.07 -0.05
N GLN A 77 17.62 -6.77 0.18
CA GLN A 77 18.39 -6.11 1.23
C GLN A 77 17.96 -6.58 2.63
N LEU A 78 16.66 -6.49 2.94
CA LEU A 78 16.12 -6.90 4.25
C LEU A 78 16.43 -8.38 4.54
N ALA A 79 16.36 -9.23 3.51
CA ALA A 79 16.68 -10.65 3.62
C ALA A 79 18.18 -10.88 3.89
N ARG A 80 19.07 -10.23 3.13
CA ARG A 80 20.53 -10.36 3.33
C ARG A 80 20.99 -9.85 4.69
N GLU A 81 20.36 -8.81 5.20
CA GLU A 81 20.67 -8.21 6.49
C GLU A 81 20.06 -8.98 7.67
N GLY A 82 19.28 -10.02 7.41
CA GLY A 82 18.62 -10.80 8.46
C GLY A 82 17.64 -9.98 9.28
N ALA A 83 16.95 -9.01 8.65
CA ALA A 83 16.08 -8.08 9.36
C ALA A 83 14.93 -8.81 10.10
N ALA A 84 14.34 -9.82 9.48
CA ALA A 84 13.27 -10.61 10.10
C ALA A 84 13.77 -11.36 11.35
N ASP A 85 14.92 -12.05 11.25
CA ASP A 85 15.51 -12.77 12.36
C ASP A 85 15.90 -11.85 13.51
N SER A 86 16.52 -10.72 13.20
CA SER A 86 16.91 -9.70 14.18
C SER A 86 15.72 -9.08 14.91
N LEU A 87 14.55 -9.03 14.25
CA LEU A 87 13.30 -8.54 14.83
C LEU A 87 12.44 -9.65 15.44
N ALA A 88 12.91 -10.89 15.44
CA ALA A 88 12.15 -12.09 15.83
C ALA A 88 10.78 -12.15 15.13
N ALA A 89 10.77 -11.88 13.82
CA ALA A 89 9.58 -11.80 13.00
C ALA A 89 9.64 -12.78 11.82
N SER A 90 8.49 -13.24 11.34
CA SER A 90 8.41 -13.90 10.03
C SER A 90 8.40 -12.86 8.92
N LEU A 91 9.12 -13.11 7.83
CA LEU A 91 9.08 -12.25 6.65
C LEU A 91 7.79 -12.51 5.87
N GLY A 92 7.10 -11.44 5.51
CA GLY A 92 5.91 -11.45 4.67
C GLY A 92 6.06 -10.51 3.48
N ILE A 93 5.48 -10.89 2.36
CA ILE A 93 5.40 -10.07 1.16
C ILE A 93 3.92 -9.83 0.88
N LEU A 94 3.52 -8.57 0.84
CA LEU A 94 2.18 -8.15 0.46
C LEU A 94 2.23 -7.55 -0.95
N VAL A 95 1.70 -8.28 -1.93
CA VAL A 95 1.57 -7.80 -3.31
C VAL A 95 0.35 -6.88 -3.39
N VAL A 96 0.57 -5.63 -3.74
CA VAL A 96 -0.44 -4.57 -3.71
C VAL A 96 -0.73 -4.01 -5.11
N ASP A 97 -1.87 -3.32 -5.25
CA ASP A 97 -2.30 -2.61 -6.48
C ASP A 97 -2.39 -3.50 -7.73
N GLN A 98 -2.73 -4.77 -7.56
CA GLN A 98 -2.99 -5.69 -8.66
C GLN A 98 -4.48 -5.98 -8.77
N ARG A 99 -5.08 -5.78 -9.96
CA ARG A 99 -6.49 -6.07 -10.23
C ARG A 99 -6.74 -7.56 -10.41
N GLU A 100 -5.76 -8.27 -10.95
CA GLU A 100 -5.82 -9.71 -11.19
C GLU A 100 -4.86 -10.42 -10.23
N ARG A 101 -5.10 -11.70 -9.98
CA ARG A 101 -4.27 -12.52 -9.11
C ARG A 101 -2.84 -12.57 -9.66
N PRO A 102 -1.86 -11.97 -8.99
CA PRO A 102 -0.49 -11.97 -9.45
C PRO A 102 0.18 -13.32 -9.23
N THR A 103 1.24 -13.56 -9.99
CA THR A 103 2.24 -14.57 -9.62
C THR A 103 3.12 -14.01 -8.50
N PRO A 104 3.65 -14.87 -7.60
CA PRO A 104 4.62 -14.43 -6.62
C PRO A 104 5.79 -13.68 -7.28
N PRO A 105 6.28 -12.58 -6.69
CA PRO A 105 7.38 -11.80 -7.26
C PRO A 105 8.63 -12.65 -7.49
N ALA A 106 9.38 -12.34 -8.53
CA ALA A 106 10.65 -12.99 -8.81
C ALA A 106 11.58 -12.84 -7.59
N GLY A 107 12.19 -13.95 -7.16
CA GLY A 107 13.03 -13.99 -5.95
C GLY A 107 12.29 -14.25 -4.65
N ALA A 108 10.98 -14.10 -4.58
CA ALA A 108 10.21 -14.43 -3.37
C ALA A 108 10.31 -15.92 -3.01
N ALA A 109 10.36 -16.80 -4.01
CA ALA A 109 10.51 -18.24 -3.81
C ALA A 109 11.87 -18.66 -3.19
N ALA A 110 12.88 -17.80 -3.26
CA ALA A 110 14.18 -18.03 -2.65
C ALA A 110 14.26 -17.58 -1.18
N LEU A 111 13.18 -16.97 -0.68
CA LEU A 111 13.13 -16.43 0.68
C LEU A 111 12.18 -17.27 1.53
N PRO A 112 12.46 -17.44 2.84
CA PRO A 112 11.54 -18.08 3.79
C PRO A 112 10.37 -17.14 4.12
N ALA A 113 9.72 -16.61 3.08
CA ALA A 113 8.69 -15.57 3.20
C ALA A 113 7.34 -16.08 2.73
N GLY A 114 6.30 -15.76 3.47
CA GLY A 114 4.93 -15.91 2.98
C GLY A 114 4.59 -14.79 1.98
N VAL A 115 3.81 -15.11 0.98
CA VAL A 115 3.37 -14.14 -0.05
C VAL A 115 1.85 -14.04 -0.04
N TRP A 116 1.35 -12.83 0.12
CA TRP A 116 -0.07 -12.52 0.10
C TRP A 116 -0.39 -11.47 -0.97
N TRP A 117 -1.58 -11.51 -1.48
CA TRP A 117 -2.13 -10.53 -2.41
C TRP A 117 -3.24 -9.71 -1.76
N ASP A 118 -3.15 -8.40 -1.84
CA ASP A 118 -4.18 -7.45 -1.43
C ASP A 118 -5.25 -7.29 -2.52
N SER A 119 -6.11 -8.28 -2.68
CA SER A 119 -7.16 -8.27 -3.70
C SER A 119 -8.25 -7.22 -3.47
N ALA A 120 -8.41 -6.78 -2.23
CA ALA A 120 -9.40 -5.77 -1.84
C ALA A 120 -8.84 -4.33 -1.89
N GLY A 121 -7.54 -4.17 -2.14
CA GLY A 121 -6.89 -2.85 -2.13
C GLY A 121 -6.83 -2.21 -0.74
N THR A 122 -6.80 -3.03 0.31
CA THR A 122 -6.77 -2.59 1.71
C THR A 122 -5.60 -1.65 1.99
N TRP A 123 -4.42 -1.99 1.46
CA TRP A 123 -3.21 -1.20 1.64
C TRP A 123 -3.39 0.26 1.14
N ARG A 124 -3.98 0.43 -0.04
CA ARG A 124 -4.21 1.76 -0.62
C ARG A 124 -5.47 2.44 -0.08
N HIS A 125 -6.57 1.71 -0.02
CA HIS A 125 -7.89 2.30 0.20
C HIS A 125 -8.30 2.37 1.67
N SER A 126 -7.83 1.46 2.52
CA SER A 126 -8.09 1.50 3.95
C SER A 126 -6.93 2.12 4.73
N TRP A 127 -5.68 1.69 4.47
CA TRP A 127 -4.50 2.21 5.19
C TRP A 127 -3.95 3.52 4.61
N GLY A 128 -4.42 3.97 3.44
CA GLY A 128 -3.97 5.21 2.78
C GLY A 128 -2.51 5.20 2.33
N ARG A 129 -1.92 4.02 2.20
CA ARG A 129 -0.51 3.89 1.83
C ARG A 129 -0.30 4.02 0.32
N ARG A 130 0.85 4.55 -0.09
CA ARG A 130 1.15 4.84 -1.50
C ARG A 130 2.61 4.58 -1.88
N VAL A 131 3.47 4.27 -0.92
CA VAL A 131 4.91 4.06 -1.15
C VAL A 131 5.22 2.57 -1.18
N TYR A 132 5.56 2.06 -2.35
CA TYR A 132 5.98 0.67 -2.51
C TYR A 132 7.36 0.45 -1.90
N GLY A 133 7.57 -0.74 -1.33
CA GLY A 133 8.83 -1.11 -0.67
C GLY A 133 8.91 -0.70 0.80
N GLU A 134 7.89 -0.01 1.35
CA GLU A 134 7.78 0.15 2.81
C GLU A 134 7.64 -1.20 3.49
N ALA A 135 8.27 -1.36 4.64
CA ALA A 135 8.09 -2.53 5.48
C ALA A 135 7.34 -2.16 6.76
N TYR A 136 6.48 -3.07 7.20
CA TYR A 136 5.60 -2.91 8.36
C TYR A 136 5.91 -4.00 9.36
N LEU A 137 6.28 -3.62 10.58
CA LEU A 137 6.44 -4.55 11.67
C LEU A 137 5.14 -4.62 12.46
N PHE A 138 4.62 -5.82 12.61
CA PHE A 138 3.39 -6.10 13.35
C PHE A 138 3.65 -6.97 14.57
N THR A 139 2.92 -6.69 15.64
CA THR A 139 2.87 -7.51 16.85
C THR A 139 2.24 -8.89 16.56
N PRO A 140 2.32 -9.85 17.52
CA PRO A 140 1.60 -11.13 17.42
C PRO A 140 0.09 -10.98 17.24
N GLN A 141 -0.49 -9.89 17.75
CA GLN A 141 -1.92 -9.56 17.61
C GLN A 141 -2.26 -8.85 16.31
N GLY A 142 -1.26 -8.66 15.40
CA GLY A 142 -1.43 -8.00 14.13
C GLY A 142 -1.54 -6.48 14.19
N GLN A 143 -1.23 -5.86 15.32
CA GLN A 143 -1.20 -4.40 15.45
C GLN A 143 0.10 -3.85 14.86
N LEU A 144 0.02 -2.69 14.20
CA LEU A 144 1.20 -2.01 13.69
C LEU A 144 2.08 -1.56 14.86
N GLU A 145 3.33 -1.99 14.84
CA GLU A 145 4.33 -1.56 15.80
C GLU A 145 5.20 -0.44 15.21
N ARG A 146 5.56 -0.60 13.92
CA ARG A 146 6.47 0.34 13.27
C ARG A 146 6.35 0.27 11.75
N VAL A 147 6.53 1.43 11.09
CA VAL A 147 6.73 1.53 9.64
C VAL A 147 8.21 1.82 9.36
N ILE A 148 8.80 1.07 8.46
CA ILE A 148 10.18 1.23 8.03
C ILE A 148 10.14 1.77 6.60
N ALA A 149 10.58 3.01 6.42
CA ALA A 149 10.62 3.66 5.12
C ALA A 149 11.58 2.94 4.15
N THR A 150 11.36 3.12 2.85
CA THR A 150 12.17 2.49 1.80
C THR A 150 13.65 2.84 1.88
N SER A 151 13.98 4.06 2.31
CA SER A 151 15.36 4.55 2.49
C SER A 151 15.85 4.47 3.94
N GLY A 152 14.98 4.04 4.87
CA GLY A 152 15.31 3.98 6.29
C GLY A 152 16.13 2.76 6.67
N ASP A 153 17.03 2.90 7.64
CA ASP A 153 17.60 1.77 8.34
C ASP A 153 16.49 1.09 9.16
N TRP A 154 16.28 -0.21 8.92
CA TRP A 154 15.29 -0.97 9.69
C TRP A 154 15.65 -1.08 11.18
N ARG A 155 16.91 -0.76 11.55
CA ARG A 155 17.40 -0.72 12.93
C ARG A 155 17.00 0.58 13.64
N GLU A 156 16.93 1.68 12.87
CA GLU A 156 16.59 3.02 13.36
C GLU A 156 15.09 3.27 13.19
N GLY A 157 14.23 2.48 13.79
CA GLY A 157 12.82 2.76 13.68
C GLY A 157 12.43 4.04 14.40
N ASP A 158 11.80 4.99 13.70
CA ASP A 158 11.02 6.05 14.32
C ASP A 158 9.98 5.41 15.23
N ALA A 159 10.26 5.38 16.53
CA ALA A 159 9.27 5.09 17.54
C ALA A 159 8.29 6.28 17.53
N ARG A 160 7.09 6.06 16.99
CA ARG A 160 5.98 7.02 17.12
C ARG A 160 5.31 6.84 18.46
#